data_a045d04c923e2595b1e2e4172e37d3be
#
_entry.id   a045d04c923e2595b1e2e4172e37d3be
#
_cell.length_a   1.000
_cell.length_b   1.000
_cell.length_c   1.000
_cell.angle_alpha   90.00
_cell.angle_beta   90.00
_cell.angle_gamma   90.00
#
_symmetry.space_group_name_H-M   'P 1'
#
loop_
_entity.id
_entity.type
_entity.pdbx_description
1 polymer ?
#
loop_
_entity_poly.entity_id
_entity_poly.type
_entity_poly.pdbx_seq_one_letter_code
_entity_poly.pdbx_strand_id
1 'polypeptide(L)'
;ILCYGMMTGMSMSSVRAIIMFAVRLLANALGRTYDMATALALAAVLLLAEQPGYASHSGFLFSFGAVASLGLFPAVLQGKKGFAEDARHDGGNRWRRIAWRIKQAAAAGISVTLGTLPVHFWFYYQFPVYSIFLNLLVVPLMTVVMGGGLLCMLVGGWLPGIAGAAAWTCRAVLWIYEKSCGLGERIPGGLFVRGRPEGWQIALYLVLITGLAAYGYRRRGELPLFWKCQWIMAALCILLLRTGDGFQVTMLDVGQGDCIHIRSGDGKDYLIDGGRSTKKEIMKYQMLPYLKFMGVRHLQ
;
A
#
# COMPACT_ATOMS: atom_id res chain seq x y z
N ILE A 1 -13.98 -18.08 7.42
CA ILE A 1 -12.61 -17.52 7.30
C ILE A 1 -11.66 -18.61 6.85
N LEU A 2 -11.63 -19.80 7.44
CA LEU A 2 -10.76 -20.90 6.99
C LEU A 2 -11.03 -21.28 5.53
N CYS A 3 -12.31 -21.42 5.12
CA CYS A 3 -12.67 -21.66 3.71
C CYS A 3 -12.16 -20.55 2.79
N TYR A 4 -12.21 -19.29 3.23
CA TYR A 4 -11.64 -18.18 2.48
C TYR A 4 -10.12 -18.30 2.33
N GLY A 5 -9.43 -18.69 3.40
CA GLY A 5 -8.00 -18.97 3.36
C GLY A 5 -7.63 -20.04 2.33
N MET A 6 -8.37 -21.16 2.31
CA MET A 6 -8.17 -22.22 1.32
C MET A 6 -8.43 -21.75 -0.11
N MET A 7 -9.51 -20.99 -0.34
CA MET A 7 -9.83 -20.42 -1.67
C MET A 7 -8.78 -19.43 -2.17
N THR A 8 -8.11 -18.68 -1.28
CA THR A 8 -7.07 -17.71 -1.63
C THR A 8 -5.67 -18.32 -1.68
N GLY A 9 -5.54 -19.65 -1.63
CA GLY A 9 -4.26 -20.35 -1.64
C GLY A 9 -3.40 -20.08 -0.42
N MET A 10 -4.00 -19.81 0.76
CA MET A 10 -3.31 -19.54 2.02
C MET A 10 -2.26 -18.41 1.89
N SER A 11 -2.60 -17.36 1.15
CA SER A 11 -1.69 -16.22 1.00
C SER A 11 -1.32 -15.64 2.37
N MET A 12 -0.12 -15.03 2.50
CA MET A 12 0.37 -14.44 3.76
C MET A 12 -0.63 -13.44 4.38
N SER A 13 -1.31 -12.67 3.53
CA SER A 13 -2.34 -11.74 3.97
C SER A 13 -3.56 -12.44 4.55
N SER A 14 -3.96 -13.57 3.94
CA SER A 14 -5.09 -14.39 4.42
C SER A 14 -4.76 -15.08 5.73
N VAL A 15 -3.57 -15.69 5.83
CA VAL A 15 -3.11 -16.36 7.06
C VAL A 15 -3.02 -15.35 8.22
N ARG A 16 -2.43 -14.18 8.00
CA ARG A 16 -2.43 -13.10 9.01
C ARG A 16 -3.84 -12.76 9.47
N ALA A 17 -4.78 -12.56 8.54
CA ALA A 17 -6.16 -12.21 8.87
C ALA A 17 -6.84 -13.32 9.68
N ILE A 18 -6.58 -14.60 9.33
CA ILE A 18 -7.10 -15.75 10.07
C ILE A 18 -6.56 -15.77 11.51
N ILE A 19 -5.25 -15.60 11.68
CA ILE A 19 -4.61 -15.59 13.01
C ILE A 19 -5.17 -14.43 13.85
N MET A 20 -5.19 -13.22 13.33
CA MET A 20 -5.71 -12.06 14.06
C MET A 20 -7.19 -12.21 14.45
N PHE A 21 -7.99 -12.82 13.58
CA PHE A 21 -9.40 -13.10 13.86
C PHE A 21 -9.55 -14.19 14.92
N ALA A 22 -8.76 -15.27 14.85
CA ALA A 22 -8.74 -16.32 15.86
C ALA A 22 -8.36 -15.76 17.25
N VAL A 23 -7.34 -14.91 17.32
CA VAL A 23 -6.93 -14.21 18.55
C VAL A 23 -8.06 -13.33 19.07
N ARG A 24 -8.79 -12.63 18.20
CA ARG A 24 -9.96 -11.83 18.60
C ARG A 24 -11.08 -12.67 19.19
N LEU A 25 -11.38 -13.80 18.55
CA LEU A 25 -12.41 -14.74 19.08
C LEU A 25 -11.99 -15.30 20.43
N LEU A 26 -10.73 -15.72 20.56
CA LEU A 26 -10.19 -16.25 21.80
C LEU A 26 -10.20 -15.21 22.92
N ALA A 27 -9.80 -13.96 22.63
CA ALA A 27 -9.87 -12.85 23.59
C ALA A 27 -11.31 -12.62 24.09
N ASN A 28 -12.27 -12.61 23.17
CA ASN A 28 -13.69 -12.47 23.50
C ASN A 28 -14.21 -13.64 24.37
N ALA A 29 -13.82 -14.88 24.02
CA ALA A 29 -14.23 -16.07 24.78
C ALA A 29 -13.63 -16.09 26.19
N LEU A 30 -12.42 -15.55 26.37
CA LEU A 30 -11.73 -15.45 27.66
C LEU A 30 -12.08 -14.17 28.45
N GLY A 31 -13.02 -13.33 27.96
CA GLY A 31 -13.38 -12.07 28.59
C GLY A 31 -12.24 -11.04 28.63
N ARG A 32 -11.25 -11.17 27.74
CA ARG A 32 -10.10 -10.26 27.65
C ARG A 32 -10.29 -9.21 26.57
N THR A 33 -9.68 -8.07 26.75
CA THR A 33 -9.65 -7.00 25.75
C THR A 33 -8.74 -7.40 24.58
N TYR A 34 -9.27 -7.30 23.35
CA TYR A 34 -8.48 -7.51 22.13
C TYR A 34 -7.58 -6.30 21.86
N ASP A 35 -6.28 -6.52 21.74
CA ASP A 35 -5.32 -5.52 21.28
C ASP A 35 -4.80 -5.88 19.89
N MET A 36 -4.98 -4.95 18.94
CA MET A 36 -4.61 -5.15 17.54
C MET A 36 -3.09 -5.29 17.35
N ALA A 37 -2.29 -4.52 18.12
CA ALA A 37 -0.84 -4.54 18.00
C ALA A 37 -0.27 -5.89 18.48
N THR A 38 -0.76 -6.40 19.61
CA THR A 38 -0.39 -7.71 20.15
C THR A 38 -0.79 -8.84 19.21
N ALA A 39 -2.00 -8.79 18.65
CA ALA A 39 -2.46 -9.79 17.68
C ALA A 39 -1.63 -9.78 16.39
N LEU A 40 -1.24 -8.59 15.92
CA LEU A 40 -0.36 -8.43 14.75
C LEU A 40 1.04 -8.98 15.02
N ALA A 41 1.62 -8.67 16.20
CA ALA A 41 2.92 -9.18 16.61
C ALA A 41 2.92 -10.72 16.71
N LEU A 42 1.88 -11.30 17.33
CA LEU A 42 1.73 -12.74 17.42
C LEU A 42 1.64 -13.39 16.02
N ALA A 43 0.85 -12.81 15.11
CA ALA A 43 0.75 -13.29 13.75
C ALA A 43 2.09 -13.21 13.01
N ALA A 44 2.88 -12.15 13.23
CA ALA A 44 4.22 -12.02 12.66
C ALA A 44 5.16 -13.10 13.18
N VAL A 45 5.18 -13.34 14.50
CA VAL A 45 6.04 -14.37 15.12
C VAL A 45 5.68 -15.75 14.58
N LEU A 46 4.41 -16.10 14.50
CA LEU A 46 3.97 -17.41 14.00
C LEU A 46 4.39 -17.64 12.54
N LEU A 47 4.15 -16.64 11.67
CA LEU A 47 4.54 -16.74 10.27
C LEU A 47 6.06 -16.80 10.06
N LEU A 48 6.83 -16.01 10.81
CA LEU A 48 8.28 -16.00 10.71
C LEU A 48 8.92 -17.23 11.34
N ALA A 49 8.28 -17.84 12.33
CA ALA A 49 8.73 -19.12 12.91
C ALA A 49 8.52 -20.27 11.92
N GLU A 50 7.44 -20.24 11.14
CA GLU A 50 7.19 -21.21 10.08
C GLU A 50 8.21 -21.06 8.94
N GLN A 51 8.42 -19.84 8.44
CA GLN A 51 9.36 -19.56 7.37
C GLN A 51 10.02 -18.18 7.54
N PRO A 52 11.29 -18.11 8.01
CA PRO A 52 12.00 -16.84 8.23
C PRO A 52 12.17 -16.00 6.97
N GLY A 53 12.21 -16.63 5.78
CA GLY A 53 12.28 -15.94 4.48
C GLY A 53 11.13 -14.98 4.19
N TYR A 54 10.00 -15.12 4.88
CA TYR A 54 8.86 -14.21 4.74
C TYR A 54 9.19 -12.77 5.15
N ALA A 55 10.17 -12.55 6.03
CA ALA A 55 10.62 -11.20 6.40
C ALA A 55 11.07 -10.36 5.20
N SER A 56 11.60 -10.99 4.16
CA SER A 56 12.06 -10.32 2.93
C SER A 56 11.02 -10.34 1.81
N HIS A 57 9.84 -10.89 2.05
CA HIS A 57 8.80 -11.03 1.03
C HIS A 57 7.91 -9.78 0.99
N SER A 58 7.69 -9.21 -0.22
CA SER A 58 6.88 -8.00 -0.40
C SER A 58 5.47 -8.14 0.18
N GLY A 59 4.80 -9.28 -0.02
CA GLY A 59 3.45 -9.55 0.49
C GLY A 59 3.35 -9.49 2.02
N PHE A 60 4.37 -9.98 2.73
CA PHE A 60 4.46 -9.86 4.18
C PHE A 60 4.61 -8.39 4.60
N LEU A 61 5.60 -7.69 4.03
CA LEU A 61 5.90 -6.31 4.40
C LEU A 61 4.74 -5.35 4.10
N PHE A 62 4.08 -5.49 2.94
CA PHE A 62 2.89 -4.70 2.63
C PHE A 62 1.74 -4.98 3.59
N SER A 63 1.48 -6.24 3.86
CA SER A 63 0.35 -6.65 4.67
C SER A 63 0.50 -6.23 6.14
N PHE A 64 1.66 -6.49 6.73
CA PHE A 64 1.97 -6.10 8.11
C PHE A 64 2.18 -4.60 8.24
N GLY A 65 2.89 -3.98 7.30
CA GLY A 65 3.10 -2.55 7.26
C GLY A 65 1.80 -1.75 7.17
N ALA A 66 0.84 -2.18 6.35
CA ALA A 66 -0.47 -1.55 6.25
C ALA A 66 -1.25 -1.59 7.58
N VAL A 67 -1.30 -2.76 8.24
CA VAL A 67 -2.02 -2.91 9.51
C VAL A 67 -1.33 -2.17 10.65
N ALA A 68 0.01 -2.24 10.73
CA ALA A 68 0.78 -1.47 11.71
C ALA A 68 0.53 0.04 11.54
N SER A 69 0.50 0.52 10.31
CA SER A 69 0.24 1.92 9.99
C SER A 69 -1.16 2.36 10.41
N LEU A 70 -2.17 1.52 10.20
CA LEU A 70 -3.53 1.77 10.66
C LEU A 70 -3.64 1.81 12.18
N GLY A 71 -2.80 1.08 12.90
CA GLY A 71 -2.74 1.13 14.36
C GLY A 71 -2.09 2.40 14.91
N LEU A 72 -1.06 2.89 14.23
CA LEU A 72 -0.19 3.97 14.72
C LEU A 72 -0.64 5.37 14.30
N PHE A 73 -0.99 5.58 13.02
CA PHE A 73 -1.12 6.92 12.44
C PHE A 73 -2.48 7.61 12.57
N PRO A 74 -3.64 6.94 12.54
CA PRO A 74 -4.92 7.64 12.58
C PRO A 74 -5.10 8.49 13.82
N ALA A 75 -4.61 8.00 14.98
CA ALA A 75 -4.63 8.73 16.24
C ALA A 75 -3.77 10.01 16.19
N VAL A 76 -2.68 10.01 15.41
CA VAL A 76 -1.79 11.17 15.25
C VAL A 76 -2.37 12.17 14.26
N LEU A 77 -2.91 11.69 13.14
CA LEU A 77 -3.46 12.56 12.09
C LEU A 77 -4.74 13.26 12.53
N GLN A 78 -5.62 12.58 13.26
CA GLN A 78 -6.94 13.09 13.65
C GLN A 78 -7.02 13.60 15.09
N GLY A 79 -6.08 13.23 15.97
CA GLY A 79 -6.15 13.49 17.41
C GLY A 79 -7.15 12.56 18.13
N LYS A 80 -6.89 12.26 19.40
CA LYS A 80 -7.79 11.39 20.21
C LYS A 80 -9.20 11.97 20.39
N LYS A 81 -9.34 13.28 20.42
CA LYS A 81 -10.63 13.97 20.53
C LYS A 81 -11.50 13.78 19.29
N GLY A 82 -10.91 13.80 18.09
CA GLY A 82 -11.66 13.60 16.83
C GLY A 82 -12.26 12.19 16.68
N PHE A 83 -11.70 11.18 17.37
CA PHE A 83 -12.20 9.81 17.25
C PHE A 83 -13.40 9.51 18.18
N ALA A 84 -13.47 10.16 19.33
CA ALA A 84 -14.47 9.87 20.38
C ALA A 84 -15.59 10.92 20.49
N GLU A 85 -15.29 12.17 20.23
CA GLU A 85 -16.21 13.29 20.44
C GLU A 85 -17.14 13.53 19.26
N ASP A 86 -16.63 13.41 18.03
CA ASP A 86 -17.45 13.55 16.81
C ASP A 86 -18.48 12.41 16.65
N ALA A 87 -18.22 11.24 17.22
CA ALA A 87 -19.17 10.12 17.20
C ALA A 87 -20.35 10.33 18.17
N ARG A 88 -20.20 11.14 19.22
CA ARG A 88 -21.24 11.40 20.25
C ARG A 88 -22.07 12.66 20.00
N HIS A 89 -21.54 13.62 19.24
CA HIS A 89 -22.18 14.95 19.07
C HIS A 89 -23.01 15.10 17.80
N ASP A 90 -23.22 14.01 17.03
CA ASP A 90 -23.88 14.06 15.74
C ASP A 90 -25.41 13.95 15.85
N GLY A 91 -26.03 14.94 16.49
CA GLY A 91 -27.45 15.20 16.42
C GLY A 91 -27.84 15.70 15.02
N GLY A 92 -28.09 14.77 14.08
CA GLY A 92 -29.04 15.04 12.98
C GLY A 92 -28.53 15.45 11.62
N ASN A 93 -27.29 15.86 11.39
CA ASN A 93 -26.90 16.31 10.04
C ASN A 93 -26.20 15.22 9.22
N ARG A 94 -26.93 14.61 8.25
CA ARG A 94 -26.47 13.54 7.36
C ARG A 94 -25.18 13.90 6.61
N TRP A 95 -25.02 15.15 6.19
CA TRP A 95 -23.85 15.65 5.45
C TRP A 95 -22.58 15.69 6.32
N ARG A 96 -22.68 16.10 7.59
CA ARG A 96 -21.55 16.11 8.52
C ARG A 96 -21.04 14.69 8.79
N ARG A 97 -21.95 13.72 8.92
CA ARG A 97 -21.60 12.31 9.09
C ARG A 97 -20.88 11.73 7.88
N ILE A 98 -21.30 12.07 6.67
CA ILE A 98 -20.63 11.68 5.42
C ILE A 98 -19.24 12.31 5.34
N ALA A 99 -19.13 13.61 5.57
CA ALA A 99 -17.84 14.32 5.56
C ALA A 99 -16.85 13.74 6.58
N TRP A 100 -17.32 13.37 7.75
CA TRP A 100 -16.50 12.72 8.78
C TRP A 100 -16.01 11.33 8.34
N ARG A 101 -16.88 10.52 7.75
CA ARG A 101 -16.48 9.21 7.20
C ARG A 101 -15.43 9.34 6.10
N ILE A 102 -15.59 10.31 5.20
CA ILE A 102 -14.60 10.60 4.15
C ILE A 102 -13.27 11.02 4.77
N LYS A 103 -13.28 11.90 5.77
CA LYS A 103 -12.06 12.32 6.49
C LYS A 103 -11.36 11.14 7.16
N GLN A 104 -12.11 10.23 7.79
CA GLN A 104 -11.54 9.01 8.39
C GLN A 104 -10.93 8.09 7.34
N ALA A 105 -11.64 7.85 6.24
CA ALA A 105 -11.15 7.01 5.14
C ALA A 105 -9.89 7.61 4.50
N ALA A 106 -9.85 8.93 4.30
CA ALA A 106 -8.68 9.63 3.78
C ALA A 106 -7.49 9.52 4.74
N ALA A 107 -7.69 9.73 6.03
CA ALA A 107 -6.61 9.59 7.03
C ALA A 107 -6.10 8.15 7.11
N ALA A 108 -6.97 7.16 7.05
CA ALA A 108 -6.58 5.76 7.00
C ALA A 108 -5.77 5.44 5.73
N GLY A 109 -6.23 5.92 4.56
CA GLY A 109 -5.53 5.75 3.29
C GLY A 109 -4.13 6.39 3.29
N ILE A 110 -4.02 7.63 3.79
CA ILE A 110 -2.73 8.33 3.94
C ILE A 110 -1.82 7.56 4.91
N SER A 111 -2.35 7.05 6.02
CA SER A 111 -1.59 6.28 7.00
C SER A 111 -0.99 5.02 6.38
N VAL A 112 -1.80 4.25 5.65
CA VAL A 112 -1.35 3.05 4.94
C VAL A 112 -0.30 3.40 3.89
N THR A 113 -0.54 4.45 3.10
CA THR A 113 0.41 4.91 2.08
C THR A 113 1.75 5.28 2.69
N LEU A 114 1.76 6.09 3.75
CA LEU A 114 3.01 6.47 4.43
C LEU A 114 3.76 5.25 4.98
N GLY A 115 3.07 4.31 5.60
CA GLY A 115 3.74 3.14 6.16
C GLY A 115 4.23 2.13 5.13
N THR A 116 3.59 2.04 3.96
CA THR A 116 3.97 1.11 2.89
C THR A 116 4.86 1.75 1.82
N LEU A 117 5.03 3.06 1.81
CA LEU A 117 5.81 3.79 0.81
C LEU A 117 7.26 3.28 0.67
N PRO A 118 8.04 3.05 1.76
CA PRO A 118 9.39 2.51 1.62
C PRO A 118 9.41 1.12 0.99
N VAL A 119 8.40 0.30 1.26
CA VAL A 119 8.25 -1.04 0.65
C VAL A 119 7.96 -0.91 -0.84
N HIS A 120 7.13 0.06 -1.26
CA HIS A 120 6.88 0.35 -2.67
C HIS A 120 8.17 0.71 -3.42
N PHE A 121 8.98 1.61 -2.86
CA PHE A 121 10.24 2.00 -3.51
C PHE A 121 11.31 0.90 -3.47
N TRP A 122 11.30 0.05 -2.46
CA TRP A 122 12.25 -1.05 -2.36
C TRP A 122 12.00 -2.16 -3.39
N PHE A 123 10.73 -2.52 -3.63
CA PHE A 123 10.37 -3.64 -4.51
C PHE A 123 9.98 -3.23 -5.91
N TYR A 124 9.32 -2.07 -6.06
CA TYR A 124 8.76 -1.65 -7.34
C TYR A 124 9.47 -0.44 -7.94
N TYR A 125 10.34 0.26 -7.18
CA TYR A 125 11.14 1.41 -7.61
C TYR A 125 10.33 2.61 -8.09
N GLN A 126 9.02 2.54 -7.98
CA GLN A 126 8.05 3.53 -8.45
C GLN A 126 6.87 3.62 -7.49
N PHE A 127 6.18 4.75 -7.52
CA PHE A 127 4.96 4.96 -6.75
C PHE A 127 3.90 5.67 -7.61
N PRO A 128 2.69 5.11 -7.77
CA PRO A 128 1.59 5.77 -8.46
C PRO A 128 0.95 6.80 -7.52
N VAL A 129 1.21 8.09 -7.77
CA VAL A 129 0.72 9.18 -6.92
C VAL A 129 -0.82 9.22 -6.87
N TYR A 130 -1.46 8.86 -7.98
CA TYR A 130 -2.92 8.79 -8.07
C TYR A 130 -3.54 7.67 -7.19
N SER A 131 -2.74 6.71 -6.69
CA SER A 131 -3.22 5.63 -5.83
C SER A 131 -3.83 6.13 -4.52
N ILE A 132 -3.39 7.29 -4.03
CA ILE A 132 -3.94 7.92 -2.82
C ILE A 132 -5.43 8.24 -3.03
N PHE A 133 -5.77 8.80 -4.18
CA PHE A 133 -7.15 9.13 -4.55
C PHE A 133 -7.95 7.87 -4.89
N LEU A 134 -7.32 6.91 -5.60
CA LEU A 134 -7.98 5.65 -5.90
C LEU A 134 -8.35 4.88 -4.63
N ASN A 135 -7.48 4.83 -3.64
CA ASN A 135 -7.78 4.15 -2.38
C ASN A 135 -8.99 4.73 -1.65
N LEU A 136 -9.21 6.05 -1.76
CA LEU A 136 -10.40 6.69 -1.19
C LEU A 136 -11.70 6.21 -1.86
N LEU A 137 -11.64 5.91 -3.15
CA LEU A 137 -12.76 5.37 -3.91
C LEU A 137 -12.89 3.85 -3.76
N VAL A 138 -11.78 3.13 -3.90
CA VAL A 138 -11.74 1.66 -3.95
C VAL A 138 -12.11 1.04 -2.60
N VAL A 139 -11.58 1.56 -1.50
CA VAL A 139 -11.78 0.96 -0.16
C VAL A 139 -13.27 0.88 0.23
N PRO A 140 -14.09 1.95 0.13
CA PRO A 140 -15.52 1.84 0.47
C PRO A 140 -16.31 0.97 -0.51
N LEU A 141 -15.99 1.02 -1.80
CA LEU A 141 -16.67 0.24 -2.83
C LEU A 141 -16.29 -1.25 -2.79
N MET A 142 -15.12 -1.60 -2.25
CA MET A 142 -14.70 -2.99 -2.06
C MET A 142 -15.67 -3.76 -1.16
N THR A 143 -16.26 -3.10 -0.17
CA THR A 143 -17.28 -3.71 0.70
C THR A 143 -18.52 -4.15 -0.11
N VAL A 144 -18.90 -3.37 -1.12
CA VAL A 144 -20.03 -3.70 -2.01
C VAL A 144 -19.69 -4.90 -2.88
N VAL A 145 -18.47 -4.94 -3.45
CA VAL A 145 -18.01 -6.08 -4.27
C VAL A 145 -17.93 -7.34 -3.44
N MET A 146 -17.36 -7.28 -2.24
CA MET A 146 -17.25 -8.42 -1.33
C MET A 146 -18.63 -8.92 -0.89
N GLY A 147 -19.51 -8.01 -0.46
CA GLY A 147 -20.89 -8.35 -0.07
C GLY A 147 -21.70 -8.92 -1.21
N GLY A 148 -21.65 -8.30 -2.38
CA GLY A 148 -22.34 -8.75 -3.59
C GLY A 148 -21.82 -10.11 -4.08
N GLY A 149 -20.50 -10.31 -4.08
CA GLY A 149 -19.88 -11.59 -4.44
C GLY A 149 -20.28 -12.72 -3.50
N LEU A 150 -20.27 -12.45 -2.18
CA LEU A 150 -20.74 -13.43 -1.18
C LEU A 150 -22.22 -13.75 -1.36
N LEU A 151 -23.05 -12.73 -1.61
CA LEU A 151 -24.47 -12.91 -1.88
C LEU A 151 -24.70 -13.78 -3.14
N CYS A 152 -23.95 -13.53 -4.22
CA CYS A 152 -24.00 -14.36 -5.42
C CYS A 152 -23.66 -15.81 -5.15
N MET A 153 -22.64 -16.08 -4.32
CA MET A 153 -22.25 -17.45 -3.97
C MET A 153 -23.32 -18.16 -3.15
N LEU A 154 -23.92 -17.47 -2.18
CA LEU A 154 -24.88 -18.08 -1.26
C LEU A 154 -26.27 -18.29 -1.90
N VAL A 155 -26.71 -17.33 -2.72
CA VAL A 155 -28.10 -17.27 -3.21
C VAL A 155 -28.21 -17.66 -4.69
N GLY A 156 -27.09 -17.73 -5.41
CA GLY A 156 -27.06 -17.92 -6.86
C GLY A 156 -27.76 -19.21 -7.35
N GLY A 157 -27.68 -20.27 -6.56
CA GLY A 157 -28.34 -21.54 -6.89
C GLY A 157 -29.85 -21.58 -6.63
N TRP A 158 -30.36 -20.67 -5.78
CA TRP A 158 -31.74 -20.71 -5.29
C TRP A 158 -32.60 -19.59 -5.89
N LEU A 159 -32.02 -18.39 -6.02
CA LEU A 159 -32.75 -17.19 -6.47
C LEU A 159 -31.90 -16.43 -7.52
N PRO A 160 -31.92 -16.91 -8.78
CA PRO A 160 -31.05 -16.35 -9.84
C PRO A 160 -31.31 -14.85 -10.13
N GLY A 161 -32.53 -14.36 -9.88
CA GLY A 161 -32.84 -12.93 -10.06
C GLY A 161 -32.09 -12.01 -9.07
N ILE A 162 -32.03 -12.39 -7.79
CA ILE A 162 -31.31 -11.63 -6.77
C ILE A 162 -29.81 -11.72 -7.00
N ALA A 163 -29.29 -12.90 -7.33
CA ALA A 163 -27.89 -13.09 -7.68
C ALA A 163 -27.51 -12.30 -8.92
N GLY A 164 -28.38 -12.22 -9.93
CA GLY A 164 -28.18 -11.39 -11.14
C GLY A 164 -28.06 -9.91 -10.81
N ALA A 165 -28.92 -9.37 -9.95
CA ALA A 165 -28.86 -7.98 -9.51
C ALA A 165 -27.56 -7.68 -8.72
N ALA A 166 -27.15 -8.58 -7.83
CA ALA A 166 -25.90 -8.46 -7.09
C ALA A 166 -24.67 -8.54 -8.02
N ALA A 167 -24.67 -9.47 -8.98
CA ALA A 167 -23.61 -9.58 -9.98
C ALA A 167 -23.50 -8.32 -10.86
N TRP A 168 -24.65 -7.76 -11.27
CA TRP A 168 -24.66 -6.49 -12.02
C TRP A 168 -24.06 -5.35 -11.20
N THR A 169 -24.40 -5.23 -9.93
CA THR A 169 -23.83 -4.22 -9.01
C THR A 169 -22.32 -4.40 -8.88
N CYS A 170 -21.82 -5.63 -8.70
CA CYS A 170 -20.39 -5.91 -8.67
C CYS A 170 -19.70 -5.53 -9.98
N ARG A 171 -20.29 -5.85 -11.13
CA ARG A 171 -19.79 -5.48 -12.45
C ARG A 171 -19.71 -3.97 -12.63
N ALA A 172 -20.73 -3.23 -12.19
CA ALA A 172 -20.73 -1.77 -12.25
C ALA A 172 -19.59 -1.16 -11.42
N VAL A 173 -19.35 -1.68 -10.21
CA VAL A 173 -18.25 -1.20 -9.36
C VAL A 173 -16.89 -1.56 -9.98
N LEU A 174 -16.71 -2.76 -10.51
CA LEU A 174 -15.46 -3.16 -11.18
C LEU A 174 -15.20 -2.30 -12.43
N TRP A 175 -16.25 -1.96 -13.18
CA TRP A 175 -16.13 -1.03 -14.31
C TRP A 175 -15.67 0.38 -13.85
N ILE A 176 -16.20 0.88 -12.72
CA ILE A 176 -15.75 2.14 -12.12
C ILE A 176 -14.25 2.05 -11.77
N TYR A 177 -13.80 0.93 -11.19
CA TYR A 177 -12.38 0.72 -10.90
C TYR A 177 -11.51 0.77 -12.15
N GLU A 178 -11.88 0.02 -13.17
CA GLU A 178 -11.16 -0.03 -14.44
C GLU A 178 -11.03 1.36 -15.07
N LYS A 179 -12.13 2.12 -15.12
CA LYS A 179 -12.13 3.48 -15.65
C LYS A 179 -11.31 4.45 -14.80
N SER A 180 -11.38 4.34 -13.49
CA SER A 180 -10.62 5.18 -12.56
C SER A 180 -9.11 4.89 -12.66
N CYS A 181 -8.71 3.62 -12.77
CA CYS A 181 -7.31 3.24 -12.99
C CYS A 181 -6.80 3.75 -14.33
N GLY A 182 -7.55 3.52 -15.42
CA GLY A 182 -7.17 3.98 -16.75
C GLY A 182 -7.11 5.52 -16.86
N LEU A 183 -7.93 6.24 -16.09
CA LEU A 183 -7.80 7.70 -15.99
C LEU A 183 -6.53 8.09 -15.24
N GLY A 184 -6.21 7.40 -14.14
CA GLY A 184 -4.99 7.62 -13.36
C GLY A 184 -3.71 7.41 -14.19
N GLU A 185 -3.68 6.38 -15.03
CA GLU A 185 -2.54 6.08 -15.92
C GLU A 185 -2.31 7.16 -17.00
N ARG A 186 -3.37 7.86 -17.43
CA ARG A 186 -3.30 8.93 -18.43
C ARG A 186 -2.77 10.25 -17.87
N ILE A 187 -2.69 10.40 -16.55
CA ILE A 187 -2.19 11.63 -15.93
C ILE A 187 -0.67 11.70 -16.14
N PRO A 188 -0.15 12.71 -16.87
CA PRO A 188 1.29 12.87 -17.04
C PRO A 188 1.94 13.08 -15.65
N GLY A 189 2.97 12.29 -15.34
CA GLY A 189 3.60 12.31 -14.01
C GLY A 189 2.85 11.54 -12.92
N GLY A 190 1.74 10.86 -13.24
CA GLY A 190 0.99 10.04 -12.29
C GLY A 190 1.80 8.88 -11.71
N LEU A 191 2.81 8.41 -12.43
CA LEU A 191 3.75 7.38 -12.00
C LEU A 191 5.10 8.02 -11.66
N PHE A 192 5.45 8.06 -10.39
CA PHE A 192 6.71 8.61 -9.92
C PHE A 192 7.76 7.50 -9.82
N VAL A 193 8.71 7.47 -10.76
CA VAL A 193 9.87 6.56 -10.76
C VAL A 193 11.02 7.24 -10.04
N ARG A 194 11.47 6.66 -8.93
CA ARG A 194 12.59 7.18 -8.13
C ARG A 194 13.86 6.34 -8.27
N GLY A 195 13.71 5.05 -8.46
CA GLY A 195 14.76 4.06 -8.29
C GLY A 195 14.76 3.44 -6.87
N ARG A 196 15.74 2.57 -6.62
CA ARG A 196 15.90 1.92 -5.32
C ARG A 196 16.46 2.89 -4.29
N PRO A 197 15.81 3.07 -3.13
CA PRO A 197 16.38 3.84 -2.03
C PRO A 197 17.51 3.05 -1.35
N GLU A 198 18.44 3.75 -0.76
CA GLU A 198 19.47 3.13 0.08
C GLU A 198 18.90 2.70 1.43
N GLY A 199 19.48 1.65 2.04
CA GLY A 199 18.97 1.10 3.31
C GLY A 199 18.91 2.12 4.44
N TRP A 200 19.89 3.05 4.53
CA TRP A 200 19.91 4.11 5.53
C TRP A 200 18.75 5.11 5.37
N GLN A 201 18.34 5.40 4.13
CA GLN A 201 17.20 6.29 3.85
C GLN A 201 15.89 5.68 4.35
N ILE A 202 15.71 4.38 4.14
CA ILE A 202 14.54 3.65 4.66
C ILE A 202 14.57 3.63 6.20
N ALA A 203 15.73 3.33 6.79
CA ALA A 203 15.87 3.31 8.24
C ALA A 203 15.55 4.68 8.86
N LEU A 204 16.10 5.76 8.30
CA LEU A 204 15.86 7.11 8.78
C LEU A 204 14.41 7.56 8.57
N TYR A 205 13.81 7.21 7.42
CA TYR A 205 12.40 7.42 7.16
C TYR A 205 11.53 6.76 8.23
N LEU A 206 11.77 5.47 8.51
CA LEU A 206 11.02 4.73 9.52
C LEU A 206 11.19 5.32 10.92
N VAL A 207 12.40 5.75 11.29
CA VAL A 207 12.67 6.44 12.57
C VAL A 207 11.87 7.74 12.67
N LEU A 208 11.86 8.55 11.63
CA LEU A 208 11.10 9.81 11.64
C LEU A 208 9.60 9.57 11.73
N ILE A 209 9.08 8.64 10.95
CA ILE A 209 7.63 8.35 10.92
C ILE A 209 7.16 7.70 12.23
N THR A 210 7.92 6.75 12.78
CA THR A 210 7.60 6.15 14.08
C THR A 210 7.81 7.14 15.23
N GLY A 211 8.82 8.01 15.13
CA GLY A 211 9.04 9.12 16.06
C GLY A 211 7.86 10.10 16.08
N LEU A 212 7.34 10.49 14.91
CA LEU A 212 6.13 11.31 14.81
C LEU A 212 4.92 10.60 15.45
N ALA A 213 4.77 9.30 15.21
CA ALA A 213 3.69 8.51 15.80
C ALA A 213 3.80 8.45 17.33
N ALA A 214 4.98 8.16 17.86
CA ALA A 214 5.25 8.10 19.30
C ALA A 214 5.06 9.46 19.99
N TYR A 215 5.57 10.52 19.37
CA TYR A 215 5.43 11.89 19.90
C TYR A 215 3.96 12.35 19.85
N GLY A 216 3.26 12.10 18.75
CA GLY A 216 1.83 12.39 18.63
C GLY A 216 0.98 11.60 19.63
N TYR A 217 1.34 10.35 19.91
CA TYR A 217 0.68 9.55 20.93
C TYR A 217 0.87 10.13 22.34
N ARG A 218 2.10 10.56 22.70
CA ARG A 218 2.40 11.22 23.99
C ARG A 218 1.66 12.53 24.15
N ARG A 219 1.55 13.33 23.11
CA ARG A 219 0.83 14.63 23.10
C ARG A 219 -0.67 14.50 22.87
N ARG A 220 -1.25 13.28 22.96
CA ARG A 220 -2.67 12.99 22.77
C ARG A 220 -3.24 13.50 21.44
N GLY A 221 -2.40 13.64 20.42
CA GLY A 221 -2.79 14.12 19.08
C GLY A 221 -2.95 15.63 18.93
N GLU A 222 -2.61 16.43 19.95
CA GLU A 222 -2.72 17.91 19.94
C GLU A 222 -1.57 18.61 19.19
N LEU A 223 -0.86 17.90 18.33
CA LEU A 223 0.17 18.50 17.49
C LEU A 223 -0.47 19.41 16.44
N PRO A 224 0.00 20.67 16.28
CA PRO A 224 -0.46 21.53 15.21
C PRO A 224 -0.17 20.89 13.84
N LEU A 225 -1.06 21.12 12.89
CA LEU A 225 -0.96 20.54 11.54
C LEU A 225 0.38 20.87 10.87
N PHE A 226 0.89 22.06 11.11
CA PHE A 226 2.18 22.52 10.58
C PHE A 226 3.33 21.57 10.95
N TRP A 227 3.45 21.20 12.23
CA TRP A 227 4.49 20.26 12.68
C TRP A 227 4.32 18.86 12.08
N LYS A 228 3.08 18.37 11.98
CA LYS A 228 2.80 17.09 11.32
C LYS A 228 3.27 17.10 9.86
N CYS A 229 2.90 18.15 9.12
CA CYS A 229 3.31 18.30 7.73
C CYS A 229 4.84 18.41 7.59
N GLN A 230 5.50 19.16 8.47
CA GLN A 230 6.96 19.36 8.43
C GLN A 230 7.70 18.03 8.66
N TRP A 231 7.29 17.21 9.62
CA TRP A 231 7.89 15.90 9.88
C TRP A 231 7.68 14.93 8.73
N ILE A 232 6.46 14.90 8.17
CA ILE A 232 6.15 14.06 7.01
C ILE A 232 6.97 14.52 5.78
N MET A 233 7.06 15.82 5.55
CA MET A 233 7.85 16.36 4.46
C MET A 233 9.34 16.04 4.63
N ALA A 234 9.91 16.17 5.83
CA ALA A 234 11.30 15.80 6.10
C ALA A 234 11.54 14.30 5.82
N ALA A 235 10.66 13.44 6.29
CA ALA A 235 10.74 12.01 6.02
C ALA A 235 10.65 11.69 4.52
N LEU A 236 9.73 12.33 3.80
CA LEU A 236 9.59 12.17 2.35
C LEU A 236 10.82 12.71 1.62
N CYS A 237 11.35 13.87 2.00
CA CYS A 237 12.56 14.42 1.40
C CYS A 237 13.73 13.43 1.52
N ILE A 238 13.95 12.84 2.70
CA ILE A 238 15.01 11.84 2.89
C ILE A 238 14.81 10.63 2.00
N LEU A 239 13.59 10.11 1.94
CA LEU A 239 13.28 8.97 1.10
C LEU A 239 13.42 9.29 -0.39
N LEU A 240 13.19 10.54 -0.80
CA LEU A 240 13.23 11.00 -2.18
C LEU A 240 14.62 11.56 -2.58
N LEU A 241 15.50 11.82 -1.63
CA LEU A 241 16.88 12.25 -1.92
C LEU A 241 17.56 11.19 -2.78
N ARG A 242 18.11 11.63 -3.91
CA ARG A 242 18.92 10.79 -4.78
C ARG A 242 20.36 11.24 -4.64
N THR A 243 21.22 10.34 -4.18
CA THR A 243 22.66 10.52 -4.26
C THR A 243 23.04 10.43 -5.74
N GLY A 244 23.71 11.47 -6.26
CA GLY A 244 24.10 11.52 -7.67
C GLY A 244 24.99 10.35 -8.02
N ASP A 245 24.51 9.49 -8.91
CA ASP A 245 25.33 8.44 -9.50
C ASP A 245 26.28 9.13 -10.50
N GLY A 246 27.58 8.92 -10.35
CA GLY A 246 28.58 9.38 -11.31
C GLY A 246 28.44 8.71 -12.68
N PHE A 247 29.39 8.92 -13.57
CA PHE A 247 29.44 8.23 -14.85
C PHE A 247 29.45 6.71 -14.63
N GLN A 248 28.48 6.01 -15.24
CA GLN A 248 28.33 4.56 -15.12
C GLN A 248 27.96 3.95 -16.47
N VAL A 249 28.64 2.87 -16.81
CA VAL A 249 28.30 2.02 -17.97
C VAL A 249 27.93 0.64 -17.44
N THR A 250 26.75 0.15 -17.81
CA THR A 250 26.27 -1.16 -17.40
C THR A 250 25.87 -1.98 -18.63
N MET A 251 26.47 -3.15 -18.79
CA MET A 251 26.04 -4.12 -19.77
C MET A 251 24.97 -5.03 -19.13
N LEU A 252 23.82 -5.12 -19.79
CA LEU A 252 22.71 -5.96 -19.34
C LEU A 252 22.80 -7.32 -20.00
N ASP A 253 22.67 -8.39 -19.21
CA ASP A 253 22.55 -9.73 -19.74
C ASP A 253 21.16 -9.92 -20.38
N VAL A 254 21.09 -9.74 -21.69
CA VAL A 254 19.87 -9.92 -22.48
C VAL A 254 19.90 -11.24 -23.27
N GLY A 255 20.87 -12.12 -22.97
CA GLY A 255 21.11 -13.37 -23.68
C GLY A 255 21.87 -13.15 -24.99
N GLN A 256 21.24 -13.43 -26.13
CA GLN A 256 21.87 -13.15 -27.45
C GLN A 256 21.56 -11.72 -27.87
N GLY A 257 22.59 -10.88 -27.97
CA GLY A 257 22.52 -9.46 -28.31
C GLY A 257 23.14 -8.58 -27.23
N ASP A 258 23.32 -7.32 -27.56
CA ASP A 258 23.93 -6.33 -26.66
C ASP A 258 22.84 -5.41 -26.11
N CYS A 259 23.01 -4.98 -24.87
CA CYS A 259 22.20 -3.94 -24.26
C CYS A 259 23.07 -3.18 -23.27
N ILE A 260 23.45 -1.96 -23.63
CA ILE A 260 24.37 -1.15 -22.84
C ILE A 260 23.64 0.09 -22.35
N HIS A 261 23.55 0.23 -21.07
CA HIS A 261 23.04 1.45 -20.42
C HIS A 261 24.20 2.32 -20.00
N ILE A 262 24.20 3.56 -20.45
CA ILE A 262 25.21 4.57 -20.11
C ILE A 262 24.52 5.70 -19.37
N ARG A 263 24.95 5.94 -18.13
CA ARG A 263 24.61 7.13 -17.37
C ARG A 263 25.75 8.12 -17.42
N SER A 264 25.48 9.30 -17.98
CA SER A 264 26.43 10.39 -17.99
C SER A 264 26.52 11.05 -16.60
N GLY A 265 27.67 11.70 -16.29
CA GLY A 265 27.80 12.52 -15.09
C GLY A 265 26.79 13.67 -14.99
N ASP A 266 26.21 14.10 -16.11
CA ASP A 266 25.12 15.10 -16.17
C ASP A 266 23.74 14.55 -15.83
N GLY A 267 23.64 13.26 -15.47
CA GLY A 267 22.38 12.60 -15.13
C GLY A 267 21.50 12.23 -16.33
N LYS A 268 22.07 12.23 -17.53
CA LYS A 268 21.38 11.75 -18.75
C LYS A 268 21.63 10.27 -18.94
N ASP A 269 20.57 9.56 -19.32
CA ASP A 269 20.59 8.10 -19.52
C ASP A 269 20.47 7.77 -21.02
N TYR A 270 21.41 6.99 -21.52
CA TYR A 270 21.47 6.51 -22.89
C TYR A 270 21.37 4.99 -22.90
N LEU A 271 20.66 4.45 -23.88
CA LEU A 271 20.54 3.01 -24.08
C LEU A 271 21.03 2.69 -25.50
N ILE A 272 22.02 1.82 -25.60
CA ILE A 272 22.56 1.33 -26.87
C ILE A 272 22.09 -0.09 -27.03
N ASP A 273 21.37 -0.34 -28.11
CA ASP A 273 20.71 -1.58 -28.44
C ASP A 273 19.70 -2.06 -27.38
N GLY A 274 18.75 -2.86 -27.74
CA GLY A 274 17.68 -3.41 -26.90
C GLY A 274 17.70 -4.93 -26.85
N GLY A 275 18.77 -5.57 -27.30
CA GLY A 275 18.82 -7.01 -27.43
C GLY A 275 18.01 -7.55 -28.62
N ARG A 276 18.00 -8.85 -28.76
CA ARG A 276 17.40 -9.51 -29.93
C ARG A 276 15.87 -9.55 -29.89
N SER A 277 15.23 -9.29 -31.02
CA SER A 277 13.77 -9.31 -31.24
C SER A 277 13.07 -10.66 -30.96
N THR A 278 13.83 -11.73 -30.79
CA THR A 278 13.31 -13.10 -30.66
C THR A 278 12.62 -13.36 -29.28
N LYS A 279 12.95 -12.58 -28.24
CA LYS A 279 12.31 -12.68 -26.93
C LYS A 279 11.65 -11.35 -26.57
N LYS A 280 10.41 -11.15 -26.99
CA LYS A 280 9.58 -9.97 -26.62
C LYS A 280 9.47 -9.72 -25.11
N GLU A 281 9.84 -10.68 -24.28
CA GLU A 281 9.74 -10.62 -22.82
C GLU A 281 10.97 -10.03 -22.13
N ILE A 282 12.13 -9.91 -22.80
CA ILE A 282 13.36 -9.33 -22.22
C ILE A 282 13.12 -7.90 -21.77
N MET A 283 12.46 -7.11 -22.59
CA MET A 283 12.14 -5.73 -22.27
C MET A 283 11.26 -5.64 -21.01
N LYS A 284 10.29 -6.53 -20.86
CA LYS A 284 9.33 -6.51 -19.77
C LYS A 284 9.92 -7.02 -18.45
N TYR A 285 10.73 -8.07 -18.50
CA TYR A 285 11.18 -8.78 -17.29
C TYR A 285 12.62 -8.46 -16.87
N GLN A 286 13.44 -7.91 -17.74
CA GLN A 286 14.85 -7.57 -17.44
C GLN A 286 15.13 -6.08 -17.60
N MET A 287 14.92 -5.51 -18.77
CA MET A 287 15.31 -4.13 -19.06
C MET A 287 14.45 -3.12 -18.28
N LEU A 288 13.13 -3.24 -18.35
CA LEU A 288 12.23 -2.29 -17.68
C LEU A 288 12.40 -2.27 -16.14
N PRO A 289 12.49 -3.43 -15.44
CA PRO A 289 12.81 -3.46 -14.02
C PRO A 289 14.17 -2.84 -13.69
N TYR A 290 15.20 -3.08 -14.52
CA TYR A 290 16.51 -2.47 -14.34
C TYR A 290 16.45 -0.95 -14.50
N LEU A 291 15.84 -0.42 -15.55
CA LEU A 291 15.69 1.02 -15.74
C LEU A 291 14.92 1.69 -14.59
N LYS A 292 13.88 1.03 -14.10
CA LYS A 292 13.15 1.48 -12.91
C LYS A 292 14.02 1.45 -11.65
N PHE A 293 14.81 0.40 -11.46
CA PHE A 293 15.76 0.27 -10.36
C PHE A 293 16.76 1.43 -10.35
N MET A 294 17.32 1.75 -11.52
CA MET A 294 18.22 2.90 -11.73
C MET A 294 17.50 4.24 -11.68
N GLY A 295 16.17 4.26 -11.63
CA GLY A 295 15.36 5.48 -11.58
C GLY A 295 15.41 6.30 -12.88
N VAL A 296 15.61 5.64 -14.00
CA VAL A 296 15.56 6.26 -15.33
C VAL A 296 14.13 6.64 -15.66
N ARG A 297 13.92 7.92 -15.97
CA ARG A 297 12.60 8.46 -16.36
C ARG A 297 12.46 8.66 -17.85
N HIS A 298 13.53 9.09 -18.47
CA HIS A 298 13.62 9.35 -19.90
C HIS A 298 14.95 8.84 -20.43
N LEU A 299 14.91 8.17 -21.57
CA LEU A 299 16.09 7.80 -22.36
C LEU A 299 16.27 8.88 -23.43
N GLN A 300 17.52 9.29 -23.67
CA GLN A 300 17.89 10.20 -24.76
C GLN A 300 18.43 9.41 -25.94
#